data_d4d5667c14561757a31153365da3609d
#
_entry.id   d4d5667c14561757a31153365da3609d
#
_cell.length_a   1.000
_cell.length_b   1.000
_cell.length_c   1.000
_cell.angle_alpha   90.00
_cell.angle_beta   90.00
_cell.angle_gamma   90.00
#
_symmetry.space_group_name_H-M   'P 1'
#
loop_
_entity.id
_entity.type
_entity.pdbx_description
1 polymer ?
#
loop_
_entity_poly.entity_id
_entity_poly.type
_entity_poly.pdbx_seq_one_letter_code
_entity_poly.pdbx_strand_id
1 'polypeptide(L)'
;DRYSARTRRFAGEKSGTSNTDDKNPFILRDYDNCISCYRCVRVCAEQEGDHAINVKNRGFHTQIITEFNNDLRDSNCTFCGQCVQTCPTGALGDKKALRDSEIPGEIKKTRTICPYCGVGCSIDMLSKGDKIVGVQPAMDGPANEGALCIKGQFAFDFIQNADRLKKPLIRRDDGELHECEWGEALDFAAAGFAKVRDKFGRHSIYGVASGRAPHEAAYTMQKFIRASFGTNYIDNCSRA
;
A
#
# COMPACT_ATOMS: atom_id res chain seq x y z
N ASP A 1 38.02 -16.37 -13.83
CA ASP A 1 36.67 -16.88 -13.48
C ASP A 1 36.72 -17.85 -12.31
N ARG A 2 36.09 -17.49 -11.18
CA ARG A 2 36.06 -18.30 -9.95
C ARG A 2 35.43 -19.70 -10.19
N TYR A 3 34.58 -19.82 -11.20
CA TYR A 3 33.80 -21.01 -11.48
C TYR A 3 34.13 -21.67 -12.83
N SER A 4 35.19 -21.22 -13.51
CA SER A 4 35.64 -21.77 -14.80
C SER A 4 34.45 -21.99 -15.78
N ALA A 5 33.58 -20.98 -15.89
CA ALA A 5 32.39 -21.08 -16.73
C ALA A 5 32.75 -21.44 -18.16
N ARG A 6 32.22 -22.55 -18.66
CA ARG A 6 32.45 -23.00 -20.04
C ARG A 6 31.76 -22.06 -21.02
N THR A 7 32.33 -21.91 -22.19
CA THR A 7 31.70 -21.23 -23.32
C THR A 7 30.29 -21.78 -23.57
N ARG A 8 29.40 -20.92 -24.01
CA ARG A 8 27.99 -21.27 -24.26
C ARG A 8 27.91 -22.52 -25.17
N ARG A 9 27.22 -23.56 -24.71
CA ARG A 9 27.03 -24.79 -25.46
C ARG A 9 26.10 -24.59 -26.66
N PHE A 10 25.18 -23.65 -26.56
CA PHE A 10 24.23 -23.31 -27.61
C PHE A 10 24.38 -21.84 -27.98
N ALA A 11 24.45 -21.57 -29.29
CA ALA A 11 24.43 -20.21 -29.81
C ALA A 11 22.97 -19.73 -29.97
N GLY A 12 22.72 -18.50 -29.62
CA GLY A 12 21.43 -17.84 -29.79
C GLY A 12 21.47 -16.44 -29.23
N GLU A 13 20.70 -15.55 -29.83
CA GLU A 13 20.52 -14.19 -29.34
C GLU A 13 19.29 -14.14 -28.45
N LYS A 14 19.44 -13.58 -27.25
CA LYS A 14 18.31 -13.21 -26.41
C LYS A 14 17.57 -12.09 -27.13
N SER A 15 16.27 -12.26 -27.34
CA SER A 15 15.48 -11.15 -27.90
C SER A 15 15.55 -9.99 -26.91
N GLY A 16 16.33 -8.97 -27.31
CA GLY A 16 16.36 -7.70 -26.58
C GLY A 16 14.97 -7.09 -26.67
N THR A 17 14.35 -6.92 -25.54
CA THR A 17 13.13 -6.12 -25.43
C THR A 17 13.21 -5.36 -24.15
N SER A 18 13.81 -4.21 -24.25
CA SER A 18 13.56 -3.14 -23.30
C SER A 18 12.10 -2.69 -23.42
N ASN A 19 11.17 -3.50 -22.97
CA ASN A 19 9.81 -3.04 -22.77
C ASN A 19 9.72 -2.47 -21.35
N THR A 20 10.33 -1.31 -21.18
CA THR A 20 10.14 -0.51 -20.00
C THR A 20 8.76 0.13 -20.06
N ASP A 21 7.83 -0.38 -19.26
CA ASP A 21 6.54 0.28 -19.07
C ASP A 21 6.73 1.44 -18.10
N ASP A 22 6.90 2.63 -18.65
CA ASP A 22 7.08 3.86 -17.86
C ASP A 22 5.75 4.54 -17.49
N LYS A 23 4.63 4.07 -18.01
CA LYS A 23 3.33 4.72 -17.79
C LYS A 23 2.72 4.45 -16.42
N ASN A 24 3.03 3.31 -15.78
CA ASN A 24 2.57 3.05 -14.42
C ASN A 24 3.51 3.68 -13.38
N PRO A 25 2.98 4.20 -12.25
CA PRO A 25 3.78 4.89 -11.26
C PRO A 25 4.49 3.95 -10.24
N PHE A 26 4.23 2.65 -10.28
CA PHE A 26 4.60 1.74 -9.20
C PHE A 26 5.69 0.74 -9.56
N ILE A 27 5.58 0.07 -10.71
CA ILE A 27 6.40 -1.10 -11.05
C ILE A 27 7.30 -0.77 -12.24
N LEU A 28 8.61 -0.86 -12.03
CA LEU A 28 9.60 -0.87 -13.10
C LEU A 28 9.62 -2.26 -13.74
N ARG A 29 9.70 -2.31 -15.07
CA ARG A 29 9.97 -3.53 -15.84
C ARG A 29 11.23 -3.33 -16.65
N ASP A 30 12.32 -4.00 -16.27
CA ASP A 30 13.59 -4.04 -16.98
C ASP A 30 13.93 -5.50 -17.31
N TYR A 31 13.48 -5.93 -18.47
CA TYR A 31 13.65 -7.33 -18.86
C TYR A 31 15.06 -7.68 -19.34
N ASP A 32 15.98 -6.74 -19.46
CA ASP A 32 17.38 -7.03 -19.71
C ASP A 32 18.00 -7.80 -18.52
N ASN A 33 17.49 -7.54 -17.32
CA ASN A 33 17.87 -8.26 -16.11
C ASN A 33 17.07 -9.58 -15.88
N CYS A 34 16.15 -9.90 -16.77
CA CYS A 34 15.27 -11.06 -16.59
C CYS A 34 16.01 -12.37 -16.91
N ILE A 35 16.00 -13.32 -15.98
CA ILE A 35 16.56 -14.67 -16.13
C ILE A 35 15.51 -15.73 -16.52
N SER A 36 14.31 -15.32 -16.87
CA SER A 36 13.19 -16.21 -17.26
C SER A 36 12.86 -17.30 -16.23
N CYS A 37 12.89 -16.93 -14.94
CA CYS A 37 12.61 -17.87 -13.84
C CYS A 37 11.10 -18.10 -13.59
N TYR A 38 10.23 -17.31 -14.20
CA TYR A 38 8.76 -17.38 -14.15
C TYR A 38 8.13 -17.19 -12.76
N ARG A 39 8.87 -16.79 -11.73
CA ARG A 39 8.30 -16.55 -10.40
C ARG A 39 7.20 -15.51 -10.42
N CYS A 40 7.40 -14.40 -11.15
CA CYS A 40 6.41 -13.34 -11.30
C CYS A 40 5.12 -13.82 -11.98
N VAL A 41 5.24 -14.67 -12.99
CA VAL A 41 4.07 -15.26 -13.68
C VAL A 41 3.29 -16.15 -12.73
N ARG A 42 4.01 -17.04 -12.01
CA ARG A 42 3.37 -17.98 -11.08
C ARG A 42 2.70 -17.28 -9.90
N VAL A 43 3.35 -16.31 -9.27
CA VAL A 43 2.75 -15.60 -8.15
C VAL A 43 1.51 -14.80 -8.59
N CYS A 44 1.53 -14.21 -9.78
CA CYS A 44 0.40 -13.49 -10.34
C CYS A 44 -0.79 -14.41 -10.65
N ALA A 45 -0.51 -15.63 -11.12
CA ALA A 45 -1.55 -16.60 -11.47
C ALA A 45 -2.05 -17.42 -10.27
N GLU A 46 -1.13 -17.87 -9.40
CA GLU A 46 -1.44 -18.87 -8.38
C GLU A 46 -1.83 -18.27 -7.03
N GLN A 47 -1.32 -17.06 -6.70
CA GLN A 47 -1.62 -16.40 -5.43
C GLN A 47 -2.60 -15.23 -5.59
N GLU A 48 -2.38 -14.37 -6.59
CA GLU A 48 -3.26 -13.21 -6.80
C GLU A 48 -4.48 -13.54 -7.67
N GLY A 49 -4.35 -14.50 -8.58
CA GLY A 49 -5.42 -14.83 -9.53
C GLY A 49 -5.64 -13.81 -10.64
N ASP A 50 -4.79 -12.80 -10.74
CA ASP A 50 -4.92 -11.70 -11.73
C ASP A 50 -4.58 -12.15 -13.15
N HIS A 51 -3.61 -13.09 -13.31
CA HIS A 51 -3.08 -13.53 -14.60
C HIS A 51 -2.59 -12.39 -15.50
N ALA A 52 -2.24 -11.25 -14.93
CA ALA A 52 -1.86 -10.04 -15.66
C ALA A 52 -0.53 -10.19 -16.41
N ILE A 53 0.35 -11.10 -15.96
CA ILE A 53 1.64 -11.36 -16.59
C ILE A 53 1.72 -12.81 -17.04
N ASN A 54 2.26 -13.00 -18.25
CA ASN A 54 2.38 -14.33 -18.86
C ASN A 54 3.68 -14.45 -19.66
N VAL A 55 3.90 -15.62 -20.23
CA VAL A 55 5.09 -15.93 -21.05
C VAL A 55 4.73 -15.91 -22.52
N LYS A 56 5.51 -15.17 -23.30
CA LYS A 56 5.46 -15.16 -24.76
C LYS A 56 6.69 -15.87 -25.30
N ASN A 57 6.52 -16.59 -26.40
CA ASN A 57 7.57 -17.32 -27.12
C ASN A 57 8.24 -18.41 -26.25
N ARG A 58 9.36 -18.94 -26.72
CA ARG A 58 10.15 -19.98 -26.05
C ARG A 58 11.64 -19.90 -26.42
N GLY A 59 12.48 -20.61 -25.67
CA GLY A 59 13.93 -20.65 -25.88
C GLY A 59 14.57 -19.27 -25.69
N PHE A 60 15.47 -18.88 -26.57
CA PHE A 60 16.15 -17.58 -26.51
C PHE A 60 15.22 -16.38 -26.69
N HIS A 61 14.03 -16.59 -27.27
CA HIS A 61 13.03 -15.54 -27.51
C HIS A 61 11.96 -15.47 -26.41
N THR A 62 12.12 -16.23 -25.32
CA THR A 62 11.20 -16.17 -24.18
C THR A 62 11.14 -14.76 -23.59
N GLN A 63 9.93 -14.25 -23.42
CA GLN A 63 9.66 -12.93 -22.85
C GLN A 63 8.54 -13.03 -21.82
N ILE A 64 8.64 -12.22 -20.78
CA ILE A 64 7.54 -11.98 -19.85
C ILE A 64 6.76 -10.78 -20.37
N ILE A 65 5.48 -10.97 -20.59
CA ILE A 65 4.59 -9.95 -21.13
C ILE A 65 3.34 -9.80 -20.31
N THR A 66 2.65 -8.71 -20.49
CA THR A 66 1.26 -8.54 -20.11
C THR A 66 0.32 -9.10 -21.17
N GLU A 67 -0.95 -9.19 -20.88
CA GLU A 67 -1.99 -9.54 -21.83
C GLU A 67 -1.87 -8.66 -23.09
N PHE A 68 -1.85 -9.27 -24.28
CA PHE A 68 -1.65 -8.63 -25.57
C PHE A 68 -0.42 -7.68 -25.66
N ASN A 69 0.54 -7.83 -24.73
CA ASN A 69 1.70 -6.95 -24.61
C ASN A 69 1.34 -5.48 -24.32
N ASN A 70 0.21 -5.25 -23.67
CA ASN A 70 -0.24 -3.93 -23.21
C ASN A 70 0.60 -3.43 -22.03
N ASP A 71 0.43 -2.17 -21.69
CA ASP A 71 0.97 -1.64 -20.43
C ASP A 71 0.27 -2.32 -19.21
N LEU A 72 0.94 -2.36 -18.05
CA LEU A 72 0.34 -2.92 -16.82
C LEU A 72 -0.98 -2.24 -16.45
N ARG A 73 -1.13 -0.95 -16.73
CA ARG A 73 -2.35 -0.18 -16.48
C ARG A 73 -3.54 -0.61 -17.33
N ASP A 74 -3.25 -1.16 -18.51
CA ASP A 74 -4.24 -1.57 -19.51
C ASP A 74 -4.46 -3.09 -19.48
N SER A 75 -3.99 -3.76 -18.40
CA SER A 75 -4.13 -5.19 -18.15
C SER A 75 -4.97 -5.43 -16.88
N ASN A 76 -5.20 -6.70 -16.53
CA ASN A 76 -5.88 -7.08 -15.29
C ASN A 76 -5.04 -6.86 -14.01
N CYS A 77 -3.91 -6.16 -14.10
CA CYS A 77 -2.99 -5.96 -12.98
C CYS A 77 -3.63 -5.11 -11.86
N THR A 78 -3.72 -5.66 -10.66
CA THR A 78 -4.18 -4.97 -9.45
C THR A 78 -3.09 -4.17 -8.74
N PHE A 79 -1.85 -4.18 -9.25
CA PHE A 79 -0.67 -3.56 -8.65
C PHE A 79 -0.38 -4.04 -7.22
N CYS A 80 -0.61 -5.30 -6.92
CA CYS A 80 -0.33 -5.90 -5.61
C CYS A 80 1.16 -5.92 -5.22
N GLY A 81 2.07 -5.84 -6.21
CA GLY A 81 3.53 -5.81 -5.98
C GLY A 81 4.18 -7.17 -5.74
N GLN A 82 3.43 -8.27 -5.75
CA GLN A 82 3.99 -9.62 -5.50
C GLN A 82 5.07 -10.02 -6.51
N CYS A 83 4.89 -9.64 -7.77
CA CYS A 83 5.88 -9.89 -8.82
C CYS A 83 7.22 -9.16 -8.55
N VAL A 84 7.16 -7.97 -7.95
CA VAL A 84 8.35 -7.21 -7.52
C VAL A 84 9.05 -7.92 -6.37
N GLN A 85 8.29 -8.32 -5.35
CA GLN A 85 8.83 -8.99 -4.16
C GLN A 85 9.50 -10.34 -4.47
N THR A 86 9.02 -11.06 -5.48
CA THR A 86 9.55 -12.38 -5.83
C THR A 86 10.64 -12.35 -6.91
N CYS A 87 10.89 -11.21 -7.55
CA CYS A 87 11.89 -11.09 -8.60
C CYS A 87 13.33 -11.14 -8.05
N PRO A 88 14.14 -12.16 -8.38
CA PRO A 88 15.47 -12.33 -7.79
C PRO A 88 16.54 -11.41 -8.40
N THR A 89 16.24 -10.76 -9.54
CA THR A 89 17.24 -9.99 -10.30
C THR A 89 16.89 -8.51 -10.41
N GLY A 90 15.76 -8.07 -9.85
CA GLY A 90 15.29 -6.71 -9.99
C GLY A 90 14.78 -6.34 -11.37
N ALA A 91 14.54 -7.33 -12.25
CA ALA A 91 13.88 -7.11 -13.53
C ALA A 91 12.47 -6.53 -13.37
N LEU A 92 11.85 -6.78 -12.22
CA LEU A 92 10.67 -6.08 -11.73
C LEU A 92 11.06 -5.37 -10.44
N GLY A 93 10.91 -4.06 -10.41
CA GLY A 93 11.35 -3.22 -9.30
C GLY A 93 10.26 -2.26 -8.81
N ASP A 94 10.40 -1.79 -7.57
CA ASP A 94 9.55 -0.74 -7.02
C ASP A 94 10.09 0.63 -7.42
N LYS A 95 9.37 1.36 -8.26
CA LYS A 95 9.78 2.70 -8.72
C LYS A 95 9.93 3.71 -7.57
N LYS A 96 9.12 3.59 -6.51
CA LYS A 96 9.24 4.48 -5.35
C LYS A 96 10.50 4.21 -4.56
N ALA A 97 10.82 2.94 -4.31
CA ALA A 97 12.04 2.56 -3.63
C ALA A 97 13.29 2.98 -4.42
N LEU A 98 13.24 2.88 -5.75
CA LEU A 98 14.32 3.36 -6.62
C LEU A 98 14.47 4.87 -6.57
N ARG A 99 13.38 5.64 -6.65
CA ARG A 99 13.38 7.11 -6.50
C ARG A 99 14.03 7.53 -5.18
N ASP A 100 13.70 6.85 -4.10
CA ASP A 100 14.14 7.19 -2.75
C ASP A 100 15.47 6.51 -2.36
N SER A 101 16.11 5.80 -3.31
CA SER A 101 17.42 5.14 -3.09
C SER A 101 18.56 6.11 -2.77
N GLU A 102 18.51 7.32 -3.33
CA GLU A 102 19.52 8.37 -3.14
C GLU A 102 19.43 9.06 -1.76
N ILE A 103 18.36 8.85 -1.01
CA ILE A 103 18.22 9.39 0.35
C ILE A 103 19.32 8.77 1.22
N PRO A 104 20.20 9.58 1.84
CA PRO A 104 21.31 9.05 2.64
C PRO A 104 20.82 8.36 3.92
N GLY A 105 21.60 7.43 4.42
CA GLY A 105 21.35 6.72 5.69
C GLY A 105 21.06 5.24 5.52
N GLU A 106 21.18 4.53 6.63
CA GLU A 106 20.85 3.11 6.70
C GLU A 106 19.33 2.89 6.72
N ILE A 107 18.89 1.80 6.12
CA ILE A 107 17.49 1.41 6.14
C ILE A 107 17.16 0.79 7.50
N LYS A 108 16.28 1.45 8.24
CA LYS A 108 15.65 0.89 9.43
C LYS A 108 14.35 0.20 9.04
N LYS A 109 14.22 -1.05 9.48
CA LYS A 109 13.02 -1.87 9.27
C LYS A 109 12.19 -1.90 10.54
N THR A 110 10.92 -1.49 10.46
CA THR A 110 10.01 -1.45 11.61
C THR A 110 8.73 -2.22 11.28
N ARG A 111 8.45 -3.28 12.06
CA ARG A 111 7.23 -4.05 11.94
C ARG A 111 6.02 -3.24 12.42
N THR A 112 4.96 -3.21 11.62
CA THR A 112 3.69 -2.57 11.97
C THR A 112 2.53 -3.22 11.23
N ILE A 113 1.31 -2.70 11.45
CA ILE A 113 0.10 -3.14 10.76
C ILE A 113 -0.30 -2.10 9.71
N CYS A 114 -0.76 -2.58 8.57
CA CYS A 114 -1.29 -1.74 7.50
C CYS A 114 -2.51 -0.94 7.98
N PRO A 115 -2.55 0.39 7.79
CA PRO A 115 -3.61 1.23 8.34
C PRO A 115 -4.89 1.29 7.49
N TYR A 116 -4.95 0.57 6.36
CA TYR A 116 -5.99 0.82 5.36
C TYR A 116 -7.29 0.05 5.54
N CYS A 117 -7.27 -1.13 6.15
CA CYS A 117 -8.50 -1.90 6.34
C CYS A 117 -8.38 -2.92 7.48
N GLY A 118 -9.50 -3.58 7.78
CA GLY A 118 -9.60 -4.57 8.84
C GLY A 118 -8.93 -5.92 8.56
N VAL A 119 -8.29 -6.13 7.41
CA VAL A 119 -7.52 -7.36 7.13
C VAL A 119 -6.36 -7.49 8.13
N GLY A 120 -5.75 -6.36 8.54
CA GLY A 120 -4.69 -6.38 9.54
C GLY A 120 -3.36 -6.91 9.00
N CYS A 121 -3.06 -6.67 7.72
CA CYS A 121 -1.81 -7.10 7.10
C CYS A 121 -0.59 -6.58 7.87
N SER A 122 0.30 -7.49 8.23
CA SER A 122 1.60 -7.14 8.82
C SER A 122 2.54 -6.64 7.74
N ILE A 123 3.13 -5.49 7.97
CA ILE A 123 4.08 -4.85 7.06
C ILE A 123 5.37 -4.50 7.78
N ASP A 124 6.44 -4.51 7.04
CA ASP A 124 7.73 -3.95 7.45
C ASP A 124 7.92 -2.60 6.76
N MET A 125 7.80 -1.55 7.52
CA MET A 125 8.02 -0.18 7.06
C MET A 125 9.52 0.09 7.01
N LEU A 126 9.99 0.55 5.85
CA LEU A 126 11.39 0.89 5.61
C LEU A 126 11.56 2.40 5.75
N SER A 127 12.45 2.84 6.62
CA SER A 127 12.76 4.26 6.80
C SER A 127 14.26 4.53 6.73
N LYS A 128 14.63 5.74 6.26
CA LYS A 128 15.95 6.33 6.34
C LYS A 128 15.82 7.65 7.09
N GLY A 129 16.38 7.70 8.32
CA GLY A 129 16.07 8.81 9.23
C GLY A 129 14.55 8.93 9.46
N ASP A 130 14.02 10.12 9.27
CA ASP A 130 12.59 10.42 9.46
C ASP A 130 11.72 10.17 8.20
N LYS A 131 12.32 9.65 7.12
CA LYS A 131 11.60 9.40 5.88
C LYS A 131 11.27 7.93 5.69
N ILE A 132 10.01 7.63 5.35
CA ILE A 132 9.58 6.32 4.88
C ILE A 132 9.95 6.22 3.40
N VAL A 133 10.74 5.23 3.07
CA VAL A 133 11.25 5.00 1.71
C VAL A 133 10.65 3.77 1.03
N GLY A 134 9.88 2.98 1.74
CA GLY A 134 9.24 1.80 1.20
C GLY A 134 8.47 0.99 2.23
N VAL A 135 7.75 0.02 1.73
CA VAL A 135 7.05 -0.99 2.52
C VAL A 135 7.34 -2.37 1.93
N GLN A 136 7.57 -3.33 2.79
CA GLN A 136 7.66 -4.75 2.43
C GLN A 136 6.57 -5.53 3.17
N PRO A 137 5.99 -6.55 2.54
CA PRO A 137 5.10 -7.45 3.26
C PRO A 137 5.90 -8.25 4.30
N ALA A 138 5.30 -8.47 5.46
CA ALA A 138 5.86 -9.40 6.44
C ALA A 138 5.55 -10.83 6.03
N MET A 139 6.57 -11.61 5.73
CA MET A 139 6.41 -13.00 5.26
C MET A 139 5.79 -13.93 6.32
N ASP A 140 5.95 -13.58 7.60
CA ASP A 140 5.42 -14.27 8.76
C ASP A 140 4.14 -13.61 9.32
N GLY A 141 3.54 -12.69 8.55
CA GLY A 141 2.32 -11.99 8.94
C GLY A 141 1.11 -12.94 8.93
N PRO A 142 0.41 -13.13 10.07
CA PRO A 142 -0.63 -14.16 10.17
C PRO A 142 -1.87 -13.88 9.31
N ALA A 143 -2.09 -12.64 8.91
CA ALA A 143 -3.26 -12.26 8.11
C ALA A 143 -2.96 -12.18 6.61
N ASN A 144 -1.71 -12.03 6.21
CA ASN A 144 -1.36 -11.74 4.83
C ASN A 144 -0.23 -12.60 4.25
N GLU A 145 0.49 -13.37 5.07
CA GLU A 145 1.50 -14.36 4.65
C GLU A 145 2.41 -13.87 3.52
N GLY A 146 2.86 -12.61 3.61
CA GLY A 146 3.72 -12.00 2.60
C GLY A 146 2.98 -11.36 1.40
N ALA A 147 1.65 -11.33 1.37
CA ALA A 147 0.87 -10.64 0.35
C ALA A 147 0.44 -9.23 0.80
N LEU A 148 0.34 -8.30 -0.14
CA LEU A 148 -0.22 -6.97 0.07
C LEU A 148 -1.05 -6.56 -1.15
N CYS A 149 -2.03 -5.71 -0.95
CA CYS A 149 -2.69 -5.02 -2.05
C CYS A 149 -1.93 -3.72 -2.40
N ILE A 150 -2.30 -3.08 -3.50
CA ILE A 150 -1.71 -1.81 -3.97
C ILE A 150 -1.58 -0.75 -2.85
N LYS A 151 -2.58 -0.64 -1.97
CA LYS A 151 -2.57 0.35 -0.88
C LYS A 151 -1.49 0.05 0.15
N GLY A 152 -1.42 -1.19 0.62
CA GLY A 152 -0.41 -1.62 1.58
C GLY A 152 1.00 -1.51 1.02
N GLN A 153 1.19 -1.86 -0.24
CA GLN A 153 2.51 -1.87 -0.88
C GLN A 153 3.01 -0.46 -1.24
N PHE A 154 2.15 0.39 -1.83
CA PHE A 154 2.62 1.61 -2.49
C PHE A 154 2.03 2.91 -1.93
N ALA A 155 0.97 2.87 -1.12
CA ALA A 155 0.27 4.09 -0.75
C ALA A 155 0.69 4.65 0.63
N PHE A 156 1.99 4.76 0.90
CA PHE A 156 2.53 5.31 2.15
C PHE A 156 2.87 6.81 2.07
N ASP A 157 2.83 7.42 0.89
CA ASP A 157 3.22 8.83 0.67
C ASP A 157 2.41 9.83 1.50
N PHE A 158 1.15 9.50 1.82
CA PHE A 158 0.28 10.38 2.62
C PHE A 158 0.86 10.73 3.99
N ILE A 159 1.72 9.88 4.55
CA ILE A 159 2.31 10.08 5.88
C ILE A 159 3.22 11.31 5.89
N GLN A 160 3.91 11.54 4.77
CA GLN A 160 4.92 12.60 4.63
C GLN A 160 4.51 13.69 3.64
N ASN A 161 3.26 13.69 3.20
CA ASN A 161 2.74 14.72 2.31
C ASN A 161 2.81 16.10 2.99
N ALA A 162 3.25 17.11 2.24
CA ALA A 162 3.36 18.48 2.75
C ALA A 162 2.00 19.04 3.17
N ASP A 163 0.93 18.63 2.48
CA ASP A 163 -0.44 19.09 2.74
C ASP A 163 -1.10 18.36 3.91
N ARG A 164 -0.40 17.39 4.54
CA ARG A 164 -0.94 16.68 5.69
C ARG A 164 -1.12 17.62 6.86
N LEU A 165 -2.34 17.68 7.39
CA LEU A 165 -2.63 18.43 8.61
C LEU A 165 -1.83 17.89 9.79
N LYS A 166 -1.13 18.77 10.49
CA LYS A 166 -0.29 18.44 11.67
C LYS A 166 -0.91 18.91 12.98
N LYS A 167 -1.88 19.82 12.89
CA LYS A 167 -2.66 20.35 14.00
C LYS A 167 -4.15 20.23 13.70
N PRO A 168 -5.00 20.15 14.73
CA PRO A 168 -6.44 20.21 14.52
C PRO A 168 -6.86 21.59 14.04
N LEU A 169 -7.98 21.63 13.35
CA LEU A 169 -8.60 22.87 12.85
C LEU A 169 -9.99 23.02 13.44
N ILE A 170 -10.33 24.20 13.92
CA ILE A 170 -11.70 24.54 14.32
C ILE A 170 -12.21 25.71 13.52
N ARG A 171 -13.52 25.73 13.26
CA ARG A 171 -14.18 26.84 12.58
C ARG A 171 -14.44 27.97 13.57
N ARG A 172 -13.99 29.17 13.23
CA ARG A 172 -14.21 30.38 14.01
C ARG A 172 -15.43 31.16 13.53
N ASP A 173 -15.71 32.26 14.17
CA ASP A 173 -16.85 33.13 13.87
C ASP A 173 -16.79 33.78 12.48
N ASP A 174 -15.60 33.91 11.90
CA ASP A 174 -15.37 34.33 10.51
C ASP A 174 -15.79 33.30 9.47
N GLY A 175 -16.14 32.07 9.90
CA GLY A 175 -16.51 30.98 9.04
C GLY A 175 -15.33 30.14 8.49
N GLU A 176 -14.10 30.58 8.79
CA GLU A 176 -12.88 29.89 8.31
C GLU A 176 -12.35 28.87 9.32
N LEU A 177 -11.52 27.95 8.83
CA LEU A 177 -10.85 26.93 9.65
C LEU A 177 -9.48 27.44 10.09
N HIS A 178 -9.28 27.50 11.41
CA HIS A 178 -8.03 27.94 12.02
C HIS A 178 -7.35 26.83 12.80
N GLU A 179 -6.02 26.76 12.73
CA GLU A 179 -5.23 25.85 13.55
C GLU A 179 -5.42 26.15 15.04
N CYS A 180 -5.47 25.09 15.83
CA CYS A 180 -5.54 25.19 17.29
C CYS A 180 -4.79 24.04 17.95
N GLU A 181 -4.66 24.08 19.27
CA GLU A 181 -4.08 22.98 20.02
C GLU A 181 -5.13 21.88 20.30
N TRP A 182 -4.67 20.66 20.53
CA TRP A 182 -5.54 19.50 20.75
C TRP A 182 -6.53 19.68 21.91
N GLY A 183 -6.10 20.31 23.02
CA GLY A 183 -6.98 20.59 24.14
C GLY A 183 -8.18 21.43 23.75
N GLU A 184 -7.93 22.54 23.06
CA GLU A 184 -8.98 23.44 22.55
C GLU A 184 -9.92 22.73 21.57
N ALA A 185 -9.38 21.94 20.65
CA ALA A 185 -10.19 21.21 19.67
C ALA A 185 -11.10 20.17 20.34
N LEU A 186 -10.59 19.45 21.34
CA LEU A 186 -11.36 18.46 22.07
C LEU A 186 -12.46 19.11 22.93
N ASP A 187 -12.17 20.22 23.60
CA ASP A 187 -13.15 20.97 24.39
C ASP A 187 -14.26 21.53 23.50
N PHE A 188 -13.91 22.09 22.35
CA PHE A 188 -14.86 22.57 21.35
C PHE A 188 -15.79 21.45 20.85
N ALA A 189 -15.22 20.30 20.51
CA ALA A 189 -15.99 19.14 20.05
C ALA A 189 -16.89 18.58 21.17
N ALA A 190 -16.38 18.46 22.40
CA ALA A 190 -17.13 17.96 23.55
C ALA A 190 -18.31 18.86 23.89
N ALA A 191 -18.09 20.19 23.89
CA ALA A 191 -19.17 21.16 24.11
C ALA A 191 -20.24 21.09 23.02
N GLY A 192 -19.85 20.91 21.76
CA GLY A 192 -20.76 20.70 20.64
C GLY A 192 -21.64 19.46 20.79
N PHE A 193 -21.03 18.34 21.13
CA PHE A 193 -21.75 17.08 21.40
C PHE A 193 -22.69 17.19 22.60
N ALA A 194 -22.23 17.81 23.69
CA ALA A 194 -23.05 18.01 24.87
C ALA A 194 -24.30 18.85 24.55
N LYS A 195 -24.14 19.95 23.83
CA LYS A 195 -25.25 20.81 23.36
C LYS A 195 -26.28 20.06 22.52
N VAL A 196 -25.82 19.19 21.60
CA VAL A 196 -26.72 18.38 20.76
C VAL A 196 -27.46 17.35 21.59
N ARG A 197 -26.72 16.61 22.44
CA ARG A 197 -27.30 15.62 23.36
C ARG A 197 -28.35 16.21 24.30
N ASP A 198 -28.06 17.35 24.89
CA ASP A 198 -28.93 17.98 25.90
C ASP A 198 -30.19 18.56 25.23
N LYS A 199 -30.09 19.01 23.97
CA LYS A 199 -31.23 19.56 23.23
C LYS A 199 -32.11 18.47 22.60
N PHE A 200 -31.52 17.40 22.04
CA PHE A 200 -32.23 16.45 21.20
C PHE A 200 -32.19 14.99 21.74
N GLY A 201 -31.53 14.79 22.88
CA GLY A 201 -31.37 13.46 23.49
C GLY A 201 -30.18 12.66 22.92
N ARG A 202 -29.83 11.59 23.62
CA ARG A 202 -28.67 10.75 23.30
C ARG A 202 -28.73 10.06 21.92
N HIS A 203 -29.93 9.83 21.43
CA HIS A 203 -30.17 9.18 20.13
C HIS A 203 -30.04 10.10 18.93
N SER A 204 -29.73 11.39 19.13
CA SER A 204 -29.39 12.33 18.06
C SER A 204 -27.95 12.20 17.59
N ILE A 205 -27.13 11.40 18.27
CA ILE A 205 -25.72 11.19 17.95
C ILE A 205 -25.57 9.78 17.35
N TYR A 206 -24.91 9.74 16.20
CA TYR A 206 -24.67 8.54 15.44
C TYR A 206 -23.17 8.43 15.08
N GLY A 207 -22.62 7.22 15.17
CA GLY A 207 -21.24 6.92 14.81
C GLY A 207 -21.14 6.09 13.54
N VAL A 208 -20.16 6.40 12.70
CA VAL A 208 -19.81 5.58 11.54
C VAL A 208 -18.36 5.14 11.66
N ALA A 209 -18.13 3.83 11.66
CA ALA A 209 -16.81 3.24 11.52
C ALA A 209 -16.61 2.79 10.07
N SER A 210 -15.39 2.91 9.57
CA SER A 210 -15.10 2.53 8.19
C SER A 210 -14.58 1.09 8.12
N GLY A 211 -15.05 0.31 7.14
CA GLY A 211 -14.43 -0.95 6.74
C GLY A 211 -13.02 -0.76 6.14
N ARG A 212 -12.66 0.49 5.84
CA ARG A 212 -11.33 0.89 5.36
C ARG A 212 -10.45 1.46 6.48
N ALA A 213 -10.65 1.00 7.70
CA ALA A 213 -9.87 1.37 8.86
C ALA A 213 -9.47 0.09 9.62
N PRO A 214 -8.40 0.13 10.43
CA PRO A 214 -8.04 -0.99 11.29
C PRO A 214 -9.15 -1.35 12.27
N HIS A 215 -9.18 -2.60 12.71
CA HIS A 215 -10.15 -3.07 13.71
C HIS A 215 -10.11 -2.27 15.01
N GLU A 216 -8.93 -1.81 15.40
CA GLU A 216 -8.72 -0.99 16.60
C GLU A 216 -9.49 0.33 16.52
N ALA A 217 -9.49 0.98 15.33
CA ALA A 217 -10.23 2.21 15.09
C ALA A 217 -11.76 1.97 15.15
N ALA A 218 -12.23 0.88 14.54
CA ALA A 218 -13.65 0.51 14.56
C ALA A 218 -14.11 0.16 15.98
N TYR A 219 -13.32 -0.60 16.74
CA TYR A 219 -13.59 -0.92 18.14
C TYR A 219 -13.63 0.35 19.01
N THR A 220 -12.65 1.23 18.85
CA THR A 220 -12.56 2.47 19.61
C THR A 220 -13.76 3.38 19.33
N MET A 221 -14.20 3.51 18.09
CA MET A 221 -15.39 4.26 17.72
C MET A 221 -16.64 3.66 18.37
N GLN A 222 -16.80 2.35 18.33
CA GLN A 222 -17.92 1.68 18.98
C GLN A 222 -17.95 1.91 20.50
N LYS A 223 -16.78 1.79 21.13
CA LYS A 223 -16.62 2.06 22.57
C LYS A 223 -16.94 3.52 22.91
N PHE A 224 -16.45 4.47 22.10
CA PHE A 224 -16.70 5.90 22.27
C PHE A 224 -18.21 6.21 22.23
N ILE A 225 -18.91 5.78 21.18
CA ILE A 225 -20.35 6.04 21.03
C ILE A 225 -21.16 5.45 22.19
N ARG A 226 -20.86 4.21 22.59
CA ARG A 226 -21.59 3.55 23.67
C ARG A 226 -21.29 4.14 25.05
N ALA A 227 -20.02 4.38 25.35
CA ALA A 227 -19.60 4.86 26.65
C ALA A 227 -19.91 6.36 26.87
N SER A 228 -19.68 7.19 25.85
CA SER A 228 -19.85 8.65 26.00
C SER A 228 -21.30 9.11 25.83
N PHE A 229 -22.09 8.45 24.98
CA PHE A 229 -23.46 8.88 24.66
C PHE A 229 -24.54 7.90 25.10
N GLY A 230 -24.18 6.69 25.51
CA GLY A 230 -25.15 5.68 25.95
C GLY A 230 -26.11 5.22 24.83
N THR A 231 -25.66 5.22 23.58
CA THR A 231 -26.42 4.79 22.42
C THR A 231 -25.72 3.69 21.63
N ASN A 232 -26.50 2.85 20.94
CA ASN A 232 -26.00 1.84 20.00
C ASN A 232 -26.09 2.29 18.55
N TYR A 233 -26.32 3.57 18.29
CA TYR A 233 -26.42 4.11 16.94
C TYR A 233 -25.02 4.23 16.32
N ILE A 234 -24.53 3.10 15.86
CA ILE A 234 -23.26 2.98 15.17
C ILE A 234 -23.41 1.97 14.02
N ASP A 235 -22.85 2.29 12.90
CA ASP A 235 -22.85 1.42 11.73
C ASP A 235 -21.51 1.51 10.98
N ASN A 236 -21.42 0.75 9.90
CA ASN A 236 -20.23 0.60 9.09
C ASN A 236 -20.53 1.04 7.65
N CYS A 237 -19.58 1.69 7.00
CA CYS A 237 -19.70 2.16 5.62
C CYS A 237 -19.67 1.04 4.56
N SER A 238 -19.40 -0.22 4.94
CA SER A 238 -19.29 -1.35 4.00
C SER A 238 -20.64 -1.96 3.62
N ARG A 239 -21.74 -1.43 4.09
CA ARG A 239 -23.06 -1.83 3.67
C ARG A 239 -23.40 -1.07 2.36
N ALA A 240 -23.08 -1.68 1.23
CA ALA A 240 -23.51 -1.26 -0.10
C ALA A 240 -24.35 -2.38 -0.72
#